data_52537af3ff2b1aac1f0cdebf5233e894
#
_entry.id   52537af3ff2b1aac1f0cdebf5233e894
#
_cell.length_a   1.000
_cell.length_b   1.000
_cell.length_c   1.000
_cell.angle_alpha   90.00
_cell.angle_beta   90.00
_cell.angle_gamma   90.00
#
_symmetry.space_group_name_H-M   'P 1'
#
loop_
_entity.id
_entity.type
_entity.pdbx_description
1 polymer ?
#
loop_
_entity_poly.entity_id
_entity_poly.type
_entity_poly.pdbx_seq_one_letter_code
_entity_poly.pdbx_strand_id
1 'polypeptide(L)'
;ISLKKGNTGMLELVESAIDMLYYNGKMGEIATKHFGSDVTEGVRTVTEEPTLDLSKLSTVEDGKLIIGFEAGYPPMEYTDDSGLEFIGFDVDLAKELGSMFGLEVEFVNTTFDGIFAGLDKGQYDMIIAAVSITPERQEAYEMTEPYISNQLVIVTKK
;
A
#
# COMPACT_ATOMS: atom_id res chain seq x y z
N ILE A 1 3.90 0.63 2.92
CA ILE A 1 4.22 0.87 1.51
C ILE A 1 5.71 1.13 1.40
N SER A 2 6.36 0.64 0.34
CA SER A 2 7.79 0.87 0.12
C SER A 2 8.01 1.59 -1.20
N LEU A 3 8.88 2.61 -1.17
CA LEU A 3 9.29 3.39 -2.33
C LEU A 3 10.82 3.31 -2.49
N LYS A 4 11.30 3.66 -3.68
CA LYS A 4 12.74 3.71 -3.96
C LYS A 4 13.43 4.71 -3.03
N LYS A 5 14.60 4.36 -2.53
CA LYS A 5 15.41 5.22 -1.64
C LYS A 5 15.67 6.59 -2.26
N GLY A 6 15.46 7.64 -1.47
CA GLY A 6 15.60 9.03 -1.88
C GLY A 6 14.32 9.65 -2.47
N ASN A 7 13.24 8.88 -2.70
CA ASN A 7 11.95 9.43 -3.15
C ASN A 7 11.12 9.97 -1.98
N THR A 8 11.70 10.87 -1.20
CA THR A 8 11.10 11.41 0.01
C THR A 8 9.86 12.26 -0.25
N GLY A 9 9.82 12.98 -1.37
CA GLY A 9 8.64 13.77 -1.75
C GLY A 9 7.42 12.89 -1.98
N MET A 10 7.58 11.80 -2.75
CA MET A 10 6.50 10.83 -2.96
C MET A 10 6.11 10.12 -1.66
N LEU A 11 7.08 9.80 -0.79
CA LEU A 11 6.79 9.25 0.54
C LEU A 11 5.87 10.18 1.34
N GLU A 12 6.20 11.48 1.44
CA GLU A 12 5.39 12.45 2.16
C GLU A 12 3.97 12.60 1.57
N LEU A 13 3.85 12.53 0.24
CA LEU A 13 2.54 12.55 -0.41
C LEU A 13 1.71 11.30 -0.08
N VAL A 14 2.33 10.12 -0.15
CA VAL A 14 1.67 8.83 0.18
C VAL A 14 1.27 8.79 1.65
N GLU A 15 2.12 9.28 2.57
CA GLU A 15 1.78 9.40 3.99
C GLU A 15 0.55 10.29 4.20
N SER A 16 0.54 11.47 3.59
CA SER A 16 -0.61 12.38 3.68
C SER A 16 -1.88 11.77 3.10
N ALA A 17 -1.77 10.97 2.04
CA ALA A 17 -2.91 10.28 1.44
C ALA A 17 -3.44 9.14 2.33
N ILE A 18 -2.55 8.36 2.95
CA ILE A 18 -2.95 7.35 3.95
C ILE A 18 -3.64 8.02 5.13
N ASP A 19 -3.07 9.11 5.65
CA ASP A 19 -3.67 9.86 6.75
C ASP A 19 -5.06 10.43 6.36
N MET A 20 -5.24 10.88 5.11
CA MET A 20 -6.55 11.31 4.61
C MET A 20 -7.58 10.15 4.65
N LEU A 21 -7.16 8.92 4.28
CA LEU A 21 -8.04 7.74 4.35
C LEU A 21 -8.41 7.39 5.80
N TYR A 22 -7.52 7.63 6.75
CA TYR A 22 -7.83 7.49 8.18
C TYR A 22 -8.77 8.60 8.67
N TYR A 23 -8.48 9.86 8.30
CA TYR A 23 -9.26 11.01 8.71
C TYR A 23 -10.72 10.93 8.26
N ASN A 24 -10.98 10.50 7.02
CA ASN A 24 -12.32 10.40 6.45
C ASN A 24 -13.02 9.05 6.67
N GLY A 25 -12.35 8.10 7.37
CA GLY A 25 -12.89 6.77 7.68
C GLY A 25 -12.83 5.74 6.55
N LYS A 26 -12.31 6.10 5.37
CA LYS A 26 -12.21 5.21 4.21
C LYS A 26 -11.34 3.99 4.49
N MET A 27 -10.26 4.15 5.27
CA MET A 27 -9.39 3.04 5.64
C MET A 27 -10.16 1.95 6.41
N GLY A 28 -10.99 2.34 7.38
CA GLY A 28 -11.86 1.42 8.12
C GLY A 28 -12.94 0.76 7.26
N GLU A 29 -13.48 1.48 6.25
CA GLU A 29 -14.41 0.90 5.28
C GLU A 29 -13.75 -0.22 4.46
N ILE A 30 -12.54 0.04 3.92
CA ILE A 30 -11.76 -0.96 3.17
C ILE A 30 -11.43 -2.15 4.08
N ALA A 31 -10.97 -1.91 5.30
CA ALA A 31 -10.68 -2.97 6.26
C ALA A 31 -11.91 -3.83 6.55
N THR A 32 -13.04 -3.20 6.84
CA THR A 32 -14.30 -3.92 7.13
C THR A 32 -14.76 -4.76 5.94
N LYS A 33 -14.59 -4.26 4.71
CA LYS A 33 -14.93 -4.99 3.49
C LYS A 33 -14.15 -6.31 3.36
N HIS A 34 -12.86 -6.31 3.68
CA HIS A 34 -11.97 -7.46 3.43
C HIS A 34 -11.78 -8.36 4.66
N PHE A 35 -11.87 -7.82 5.87
CA PHE A 35 -11.65 -8.56 7.11
C PHE A 35 -12.93 -8.81 7.92
N GLY A 36 -14.06 -8.19 7.53
CA GLY A 36 -15.32 -8.28 8.27
C GLY A 36 -15.38 -7.37 9.51
N SER A 37 -14.31 -6.65 9.82
CA SER A 37 -14.22 -5.65 10.90
C SER A 37 -13.10 -4.65 10.58
N ASP A 38 -13.13 -3.49 11.24
CA ASP A 38 -12.04 -2.51 11.12
C ASP A 38 -10.82 -2.95 11.93
N VAL A 39 -9.88 -3.60 11.25
CA VAL A 39 -8.58 -4.02 11.81
C VAL A 39 -7.53 -2.90 11.74
N THR A 40 -7.90 -1.72 11.28
CA THR A 40 -7.03 -0.54 11.22
C THR A 40 -7.24 0.42 12.38
N GLU A 41 -8.27 0.18 13.20
CA GLU A 41 -8.55 0.99 14.38
C GLU A 41 -7.33 1.10 15.30
N GLY A 42 -6.94 2.33 15.64
CA GLY A 42 -5.81 2.61 16.53
C GLY A 42 -4.41 2.47 15.90
N VAL A 43 -4.30 2.11 14.62
CA VAL A 43 -2.99 2.07 13.92
C VAL A 43 -2.45 3.48 13.71
N ARG A 44 -3.34 4.41 13.27
CA ARG A 44 -3.02 5.84 13.16
C ARG A 44 -4.08 6.67 13.87
N THR A 45 -3.68 7.83 14.37
CA THR A 45 -4.58 8.84 14.93
C THR A 45 -4.38 10.14 14.19
N VAL A 46 -5.36 10.50 13.36
CA VAL A 46 -5.33 11.71 12.54
C VAL A 46 -6.45 12.63 13.01
N THR A 47 -6.09 13.75 13.61
CA THR A 47 -7.04 14.71 14.24
C THR A 47 -7.35 15.93 13.39
N GLU A 48 -6.51 16.20 12.38
CA GLU A 48 -6.66 17.33 11.46
C GLU A 48 -6.67 16.80 10.04
N GLU A 49 -7.42 17.48 9.16
CA GLU A 49 -7.52 17.10 7.76
C GLU A 49 -6.16 17.26 7.06
N PRO A 50 -5.58 16.20 6.52
CA PRO A 50 -4.31 16.26 5.80
C PRO A 50 -4.43 17.05 4.50
N THR A 51 -3.33 17.68 4.07
CA THR A 51 -3.24 18.35 2.77
C THR A 51 -2.38 17.53 1.82
N LEU A 52 -2.88 17.27 0.61
CA LEU A 52 -2.15 16.56 -0.43
C LEU A 52 -1.38 17.55 -1.30
N ASP A 53 -0.06 17.49 -1.25
CA ASP A 53 0.82 18.28 -2.12
C ASP A 53 1.16 17.46 -3.38
N LEU A 54 0.31 17.56 -4.40
CA LEU A 54 0.49 16.83 -5.66
C LEU A 54 1.74 17.28 -6.45
N SER A 55 2.40 18.38 -6.08
CA SER A 55 3.68 18.76 -6.70
C SER A 55 4.83 17.78 -6.38
N LYS A 56 4.64 16.95 -5.35
CA LYS A 56 5.57 15.87 -4.95
C LYS A 56 5.36 14.56 -5.70
N LEU A 57 4.33 14.51 -6.54
CA LEU A 57 4.03 13.32 -7.33
C LEU A 57 5.18 13.03 -8.30
N SER A 58 5.67 11.79 -8.25
CA SER A 58 6.76 11.32 -9.12
C SER A 58 6.49 9.87 -9.49
N THR A 59 6.12 9.63 -10.75
CA THR A 59 5.79 8.31 -11.28
C THR A 59 6.72 7.89 -12.41
N VAL A 60 6.84 6.58 -12.61
CA VAL A 60 7.65 5.97 -13.68
C VAL A 60 7.03 6.27 -15.05
N GLU A 61 5.69 6.31 -15.13
CA GLU A 61 4.94 6.60 -16.34
C GLU A 61 3.90 7.70 -16.06
N ASP A 62 3.86 8.71 -16.93
CA ASP A 62 2.91 9.82 -16.81
C ASP A 62 1.46 9.31 -16.84
N GLY A 63 0.65 9.80 -15.89
CA GLY A 63 -0.77 9.47 -15.78
C GLY A 63 -1.07 8.13 -15.11
N LYS A 64 -0.05 7.36 -14.72
CA LYS A 64 -0.21 6.07 -14.07
C LYS A 64 0.44 6.03 -12.69
N LEU A 65 -0.16 5.25 -11.81
CA LEU A 65 0.42 4.79 -10.55
C LEU A 65 0.64 3.28 -10.66
N ILE A 66 1.90 2.87 -10.86
CA ILE A 66 2.26 1.48 -11.06
C ILE A 66 2.65 0.86 -9.72
N ILE A 67 1.95 -0.23 -9.35
CA ILE A 67 2.10 -0.90 -8.06
C ILE A 67 2.73 -2.27 -8.25
N GLY A 68 3.87 -2.50 -7.60
CA GLY A 68 4.45 -3.84 -7.46
C GLY A 68 3.79 -4.59 -6.30
N PHE A 69 3.35 -5.84 -6.54
CA PHE A 69 2.73 -6.68 -5.53
C PHE A 69 2.87 -8.17 -5.86
N GLU A 70 2.50 -9.06 -4.96
CA GLU A 70 2.43 -10.51 -5.19
C GLU A 70 1.00 -11.01 -4.94
N ALA A 71 0.27 -11.34 -6.00
CA ALA A 71 -1.12 -11.79 -5.90
C ALA A 71 -1.19 -13.25 -5.40
N GLY A 72 -1.36 -13.42 -4.09
CA GLY A 72 -1.42 -14.74 -3.47
C GLY A 72 -1.55 -14.71 -1.96
N TYR A 73 -1.84 -13.54 -1.37
CA TYR A 73 -1.90 -13.32 0.06
C TYR A 73 -3.27 -12.76 0.53
N PRO A 74 -4.37 -13.57 0.41
CA PRO A 74 -5.68 -13.12 0.87
C PRO A 74 -5.69 -12.88 2.41
N PRO A 75 -6.42 -11.88 2.91
CA PRO A 75 -7.28 -10.96 2.17
C PRO A 75 -6.58 -9.67 1.71
N MET A 76 -5.24 -9.61 1.75
CA MET A 76 -4.47 -8.42 1.40
C MET A 76 -4.44 -8.19 -0.12
N GLU A 77 -3.90 -9.14 -0.89
CA GLU A 77 -3.80 -9.08 -2.35
C GLU A 77 -3.88 -10.47 -2.97
N TYR A 78 -4.82 -10.68 -3.85
CA TYR A 78 -5.04 -11.97 -4.53
C TYR A 78 -5.87 -11.80 -5.80
N THR A 79 -5.99 -12.88 -6.58
CA THR A 79 -6.89 -12.91 -7.72
C THR A 79 -8.27 -13.40 -7.31
N ASP A 80 -9.31 -12.88 -7.96
CA ASP A 80 -10.67 -13.38 -7.81
C ASP A 80 -10.81 -14.84 -8.30
N ASP A 81 -11.97 -15.45 -8.11
CA ASP A 81 -12.23 -16.85 -8.53
C ASP A 81 -12.11 -17.06 -10.04
N SER A 82 -12.24 -16.01 -10.85
CA SER A 82 -12.05 -16.08 -12.31
C SER A 82 -10.56 -16.03 -12.71
N GLY A 83 -9.70 -15.59 -11.81
CA GLY A 83 -8.27 -15.36 -12.07
C GLY A 83 -7.98 -14.15 -12.97
N LEU A 84 -8.98 -13.29 -13.20
CA LEU A 84 -8.87 -12.16 -14.12
C LEU A 84 -8.68 -10.82 -13.41
N GLU A 85 -9.18 -10.69 -12.18
CA GLU A 85 -9.11 -9.44 -11.44
C GLU A 85 -8.28 -9.58 -10.17
N PHE A 86 -7.51 -8.55 -9.88
CA PHE A 86 -6.85 -8.42 -8.59
C PHE A 86 -7.80 -7.75 -7.60
N ILE A 87 -7.92 -8.38 -6.43
CA ILE A 87 -8.78 -7.94 -5.34
C ILE A 87 -8.04 -8.05 -4.00
N GLY A 88 -8.53 -7.36 -2.99
CA GLY A 88 -7.97 -7.38 -1.65
C GLY A 88 -7.84 -6.00 -1.04
N PHE A 89 -7.42 -5.96 0.22
CA PHE A 89 -7.25 -4.73 0.98
C PHE A 89 -6.21 -3.80 0.33
N ASP A 90 -5.03 -4.33 -0.02
CA ASP A 90 -3.94 -3.57 -0.64
C ASP A 90 -4.30 -3.09 -2.05
N VAL A 91 -5.11 -3.87 -2.77
CA VAL A 91 -5.62 -3.49 -4.09
C VAL A 91 -6.59 -2.31 -3.99
N ASP A 92 -7.52 -2.35 -3.04
CA ASP A 92 -8.46 -1.23 -2.82
C ASP A 92 -7.72 0.01 -2.28
N LEU A 93 -6.76 -0.16 -1.38
CA LEU A 93 -5.89 0.93 -0.91
C LEU A 93 -5.17 1.60 -2.08
N ALA A 94 -4.54 0.82 -2.97
CA ALA A 94 -3.86 1.34 -4.15
C ALA A 94 -4.80 2.13 -5.07
N LYS A 95 -6.03 1.63 -5.29
CA LYS A 95 -7.07 2.31 -6.10
C LYS A 95 -7.48 3.65 -5.47
N GLU A 96 -7.63 3.74 -4.16
CA GLU A 96 -7.93 5.00 -3.46
C GLU A 96 -6.77 6.00 -3.59
N LEU A 97 -5.52 5.55 -3.44
CA LEU A 97 -4.34 6.39 -3.66
C LEU A 97 -4.31 6.94 -5.10
N GLY A 98 -4.50 6.08 -6.11
CA GLY A 98 -4.57 6.49 -7.50
C GLY A 98 -5.68 7.51 -7.75
N SER A 99 -6.87 7.29 -7.19
CA SER A 99 -8.00 8.23 -7.28
C SER A 99 -7.65 9.60 -6.69
N MET A 100 -7.01 9.64 -5.52
CA MET A 100 -6.59 10.90 -4.88
C MET A 100 -5.50 11.64 -5.66
N PHE A 101 -4.63 10.91 -6.35
CA PHE A 101 -3.56 11.47 -7.17
C PHE A 101 -4.01 11.81 -8.60
N GLY A 102 -5.22 11.41 -9.00
CA GLY A 102 -5.73 11.58 -10.36
C GLY A 102 -5.03 10.69 -11.39
N LEU A 103 -4.56 9.50 -10.97
CA LEU A 103 -3.80 8.54 -11.77
C LEU A 103 -4.58 7.25 -12.01
N GLU A 104 -4.35 6.61 -13.16
CA GLU A 104 -4.77 5.24 -13.43
C GLU A 104 -3.85 4.27 -12.66
N VAL A 105 -4.44 3.31 -11.95
CA VAL A 105 -3.66 2.32 -11.20
C VAL A 105 -3.38 1.11 -12.07
N GLU A 106 -2.10 0.76 -12.21
CA GLU A 106 -1.64 -0.46 -12.88
C GLU A 106 -0.93 -1.37 -11.87
N PHE A 107 -1.21 -2.68 -11.94
CA PHE A 107 -0.65 -3.67 -11.04
C PHE A 107 0.36 -4.56 -11.75
N VAL A 108 1.59 -4.63 -11.23
CA VAL A 108 2.64 -5.53 -11.70
C VAL A 108 2.77 -6.68 -10.71
N ASN A 109 2.18 -7.83 -11.07
CA ASN A 109 2.27 -9.05 -10.27
C ASN A 109 3.63 -9.71 -10.44
N THR A 110 4.36 -9.89 -9.34
CA THR A 110 5.69 -10.50 -9.31
C THR A 110 5.87 -11.33 -8.04
N THR A 111 6.93 -12.13 -7.98
CA THR A 111 7.25 -12.87 -6.75
C THR A 111 7.80 -11.94 -5.67
N PHE A 112 7.50 -12.20 -4.40
CA PHE A 112 8.00 -11.40 -3.28
C PHE A 112 9.53 -11.32 -3.25
N ASP A 113 10.23 -12.39 -3.62
CA ASP A 113 11.70 -12.40 -3.69
C ASP A 113 12.25 -11.41 -4.73
N GLY A 114 11.49 -11.13 -5.78
CA GLY A 114 11.89 -10.21 -6.87
C GLY A 114 11.39 -8.78 -6.70
N ILE A 115 10.45 -8.53 -5.77
CA ILE A 115 9.68 -7.30 -5.71
C ILE A 115 10.55 -6.05 -5.45
N PHE A 116 11.51 -6.15 -4.56
CA PHE A 116 12.41 -5.03 -4.27
C PHE A 116 13.39 -4.74 -5.42
N ALA A 117 13.87 -5.79 -6.10
CA ALA A 117 14.72 -5.61 -7.28
C ALA A 117 13.97 -4.94 -8.45
N GLY A 118 12.66 -5.19 -8.58
CA GLY A 118 11.79 -4.49 -9.53
C GLY A 118 11.65 -2.99 -9.20
N LEU A 119 11.47 -2.66 -7.92
CA LEU A 119 11.42 -1.28 -7.44
C LEU A 119 12.74 -0.52 -7.73
N ASP A 120 13.87 -1.15 -7.46
CA ASP A 120 15.20 -0.57 -7.73
C ASP A 120 15.41 -0.27 -9.22
N LYS A 121 14.87 -1.13 -10.10
CA LYS A 121 14.93 -0.96 -11.56
C LYS A 121 13.89 0.03 -12.10
N GLY A 122 13.00 0.55 -11.27
CA GLY A 122 11.93 1.46 -11.69
C GLY A 122 10.86 0.76 -12.55
N GLN A 123 10.53 -0.49 -12.26
CA GLN A 123 9.45 -1.20 -12.94
C GLN A 123 8.07 -0.78 -12.43
N TYR A 124 8.01 -0.19 -11.25
CA TYR A 124 6.82 0.37 -10.61
C TYR A 124 7.22 1.50 -9.65
N ASP A 125 6.25 2.30 -9.26
CA ASP A 125 6.45 3.48 -8.43
C ASP A 125 6.66 3.11 -6.96
N MET A 126 5.91 2.12 -6.51
CA MET A 126 5.92 1.65 -5.13
C MET A 126 5.49 0.19 -5.01
N ILE A 127 5.76 -0.38 -3.84
CA ILE A 127 5.29 -1.71 -3.44
C ILE A 127 4.17 -1.54 -2.42
N ILE A 128 3.00 -2.14 -2.69
CA ILE A 128 1.88 -2.32 -1.76
C ILE A 128 1.57 -3.82 -1.74
N ALA A 129 2.10 -4.54 -0.77
CA ALA A 129 2.06 -6.01 -0.71
C ALA A 129 2.26 -6.52 0.73
N ALA A 130 1.51 -5.97 1.68
CA ALA A 130 1.59 -6.34 3.10
C ALA A 130 3.02 -6.40 3.68
N VAL A 131 3.94 -5.59 3.13
CA VAL A 131 5.36 -5.60 3.47
C VAL A 131 5.58 -5.17 4.91
N SER A 132 6.16 -6.05 5.73
CA SER A 132 6.56 -5.71 7.10
C SER A 132 7.70 -4.70 7.12
N ILE A 133 7.60 -3.71 7.99
CA ILE A 133 8.65 -2.72 8.25
C ILE A 133 9.73 -3.40 9.07
N THR A 134 10.96 -3.41 8.55
CA THR A 134 12.15 -3.88 9.28
C THR A 134 13.28 -2.85 9.18
N PRO A 135 14.22 -2.82 10.14
CA PRO A 135 15.35 -1.88 10.09
C PRO A 135 16.14 -1.97 8.77
N GLU A 136 16.38 -3.17 8.26
CA GLU A 136 17.12 -3.38 7.01
C GLU A 136 16.35 -2.80 5.80
N ARG A 137 15.02 -2.93 5.78
CA ARG A 137 14.20 -2.36 4.71
C ARG A 137 14.12 -0.85 4.80
N GLN A 138 14.01 -0.28 6.01
CA GLN A 138 14.02 1.17 6.21
C GLN A 138 15.38 1.81 5.85
N GLU A 139 16.48 1.08 6.02
CA GLU A 139 17.79 1.52 5.54
C GLU A 139 17.87 1.56 4.01
N ALA A 140 17.30 0.55 3.34
CA ALA A 140 17.40 0.38 1.89
C ALA A 140 16.33 1.16 1.09
N TYR A 141 15.16 1.41 1.66
CA TYR A 141 13.99 1.98 0.99
C TYR A 141 13.36 3.10 1.81
N GLU A 142 12.60 3.97 1.15
CA GLU A 142 11.66 4.84 1.85
C GLU A 142 10.42 4.01 2.18
N MET A 143 10.02 3.97 3.45
CA MET A 143 8.86 3.21 3.90
C MET A 143 7.90 4.10 4.67
N THR A 144 6.60 3.94 4.40
CA THR A 144 5.56 4.63 5.17
C THR A 144 5.50 4.09 6.59
N GLU A 145 4.92 4.89 7.50
CA GLU A 145 4.41 4.37 8.76
C GLU A 145 3.38 3.24 8.49
N PRO A 146 3.10 2.38 9.48
CA PRO A 146 2.14 1.30 9.30
C PRO A 146 0.76 1.81 8.83
N TYR A 147 0.18 1.15 7.84
CA TYR A 147 -1.20 1.39 7.41
C TYR A 147 -2.17 0.29 7.88
N ILE A 148 -1.65 -0.78 8.44
CA ILE A 148 -2.40 -1.86 9.09
C ILE A 148 -1.51 -2.50 10.16
N SER A 149 -2.11 -3.03 11.21
CA SER A 149 -1.39 -3.81 12.23
C SER A 149 -1.38 -5.29 11.84
N ASN A 150 -0.19 -5.88 11.79
CA ASN A 150 -0.03 -7.33 11.56
C ASN A 150 0.41 -8.00 12.86
N GLN A 151 -0.32 -9.04 13.28
CA GLN A 151 0.00 -9.82 14.47
C GLN A 151 0.28 -11.27 14.10
N LEU A 152 1.45 -11.77 14.50
CA LEU A 152 1.76 -13.19 14.41
C LEU A 152 1.19 -13.92 15.64
N VAL A 153 0.45 -15.00 15.41
CA VAL A 153 -0.11 -15.85 16.46
C VAL A 153 0.40 -17.28 16.33
N ILE A 154 0.60 -17.93 17.47
CA ILE A 154 0.95 -19.35 17.50
C ILE A 154 -0.35 -20.16 17.58
N VAL A 155 -0.58 -21.01 16.58
CA VAL A 155 -1.70 -21.94 16.57
C VAL A 155 -1.21 -23.30 17.11
N THR A 156 -1.85 -23.78 18.18
CA THR A 156 -1.56 -25.10 18.77
C THR A 156 -2.76 -26.01 18.62
N LYS A 157 -2.50 -27.33 18.47
CA LYS A 157 -3.56 -28.33 18.49
C LYS A 157 -4.08 -28.46 19.94
N LYS A 158 -5.40 -28.47 20.11
CA LYS A 158 -6.07 -28.79 21.40
C LYS A 158 -5.86 -30.26 21.75
#